data_4db57e87d613749baedd553e88d30423
#
_entry.id   4db57e87d613749baedd553e88d30423
#
_cell.length_a   1.000
_cell.length_b   1.000
_cell.length_c   1.000
_cell.angle_alpha   90.00
_cell.angle_beta   90.00
_cell.angle_gamma   90.00
#
_symmetry.space_group_name_H-M   'P 1'
#
loop_
_entity.id
_entity.type
_entity.pdbx_description
1 polymer ?
#
loop_
_entity_poly.entity_id
_entity_poly.type
_entity_poly.pdbx_seq_one_letter_code
_entity_poly.pdbx_strand_id
1 'polypeptide(L)'
;MNSKVKKVILFSKSGYCEKHDSLLNRLIDKKILLFCTVGKDCELWHDIMDEIFVGFGKERDFLMITTWHNDETLDNVVQFAKDFEIEGIENDNIEIITV
;
A
#
# COMPACT_ATOMS: atom_id res chain seq x y z
N MET A 1 -13.63 -8.75 14.00
CA MET A 1 -13.02 -8.87 13.62
C MET A 1 -11.97 -8.20 13.38
N ASN A 2 -11.39 -8.08 13.48
CA ASN A 2 -10.45 -7.35 13.21
C ASN A 2 -9.83 -7.69 12.02
N SER A 3 -9.49 -6.79 11.28
CA SER A 3 -8.84 -7.05 10.09
C SER A 3 -7.44 -7.41 10.36
N LYS A 4 -7.03 -8.49 9.76
CA LYS A 4 -5.64 -8.89 9.79
C LYS A 4 -5.02 -8.66 8.43
N VAL A 5 -5.61 -7.78 7.62
CA VAL A 5 -5.07 -7.51 6.31
C VAL A 5 -3.71 -6.85 6.46
N LYS A 6 -2.72 -7.39 5.75
CA LYS A 6 -1.36 -6.89 5.78
C LYS A 6 -0.84 -6.46 4.42
N LYS A 7 -1.55 -6.78 3.34
CA LYS A 7 -1.18 -6.36 2.00
C LYS A 7 -2.30 -5.50 1.44
N VAL A 8 -1.96 -4.33 0.93
CA VAL A 8 -2.95 -3.42 0.36
C VAL A 8 -2.51 -3.02 -1.04
N ILE A 9 -3.46 -3.07 -1.96
CA ILE A 9 -3.27 -2.54 -3.31
C ILE A 9 -4.14 -1.30 -3.42
N LEU A 10 -3.53 -0.17 -3.74
CA LEU A 10 -4.27 1.06 -3.97
C LEU A 10 -4.38 1.27 -5.47
N PHE A 11 -5.62 1.14 -5.98
CA PHE A 11 -5.90 1.32 -7.39
C PHE A 11 -6.43 2.74 -7.57
N SER A 12 -5.61 3.59 -8.18
CA SER A 12 -5.93 5.01 -8.28
C SER A 12 -6.52 5.32 -9.65
N LYS A 13 -7.78 5.69 -9.67
CA LYS A 13 -8.44 6.13 -10.89
C LYS A 13 -8.43 7.63 -11.00
N SER A 14 -8.56 8.33 -9.88
CA SER A 14 -8.68 9.79 -9.90
C SER A 14 -7.38 10.51 -9.59
N GLY A 15 -6.34 9.79 -9.17
CA GLY A 15 -5.06 10.40 -8.84
C GLY A 15 -4.97 10.77 -7.38
N TYR A 16 -3.81 11.31 -7.00
CA TYR A 16 -3.54 11.65 -5.61
C TYR A 16 -3.96 13.08 -5.31
N CYS A 17 -4.45 13.31 -4.10
CA CYS A 17 -4.54 14.65 -3.54
C CYS A 17 -4.40 14.55 -2.02
N GLU A 18 -4.14 15.69 -1.38
CA GLU A 18 -3.79 15.71 0.03
C GLU A 18 -4.89 15.17 0.94
N LYS A 19 -6.14 15.22 0.50
CA LYS A 19 -7.23 14.72 1.34
C LYS A 19 -7.09 13.23 1.61
N HIS A 20 -6.27 12.52 0.83
CA HIS A 20 -6.07 11.10 1.00
C HIS A 20 -4.99 10.76 2.04
N ASP A 21 -4.30 11.77 2.58
CA ASP A 21 -3.24 11.50 3.55
C ASP A 21 -3.79 10.79 4.79
N SER A 22 -5.02 11.08 5.17
CA SER A 22 -5.62 10.41 6.33
C SER A 22 -5.81 8.91 6.07
N LEU A 23 -6.11 8.53 4.82
CA LEU A 23 -6.20 7.12 4.46
C LEU A 23 -4.84 6.45 4.63
N LEU A 24 -3.78 7.10 4.13
CA LEU A 24 -2.44 6.53 4.23
C LEU A 24 -2.00 6.38 5.67
N ASN A 25 -2.28 7.40 6.50
CA ASN A 25 -1.96 7.30 7.92
C ASN A 25 -2.70 6.15 8.60
N ARG A 26 -3.95 5.95 8.21
CA ARG A 26 -4.74 4.87 8.78
C ARG A 26 -4.17 3.51 8.42
N LEU A 27 -3.68 3.36 7.19
CA LEU A 27 -3.06 2.10 6.77
C LEU A 27 -1.79 1.83 7.56
N ILE A 28 -1.00 2.87 7.80
CA ILE A 28 0.20 2.72 8.62
C ILE A 28 -0.18 2.31 10.05
N ASP A 29 -1.22 2.91 10.60
CA ASP A 29 -1.67 2.57 11.95
C ASP A 29 -2.10 1.11 12.04
N LYS A 30 -2.60 0.55 10.94
CA LYS A 30 -2.97 -0.86 10.89
C LYS A 30 -1.76 -1.76 10.71
N LYS A 31 -0.58 -1.19 10.52
CA LYS A 31 0.68 -1.92 10.37
C LYS A 31 0.66 -2.86 9.18
N ILE A 32 0.16 -2.36 8.04
CA ILE A 32 0.26 -3.16 6.82
C ILE A 32 1.73 -3.31 6.44
N LEU A 33 2.05 -4.40 5.76
CA LEU A 33 3.44 -4.76 5.47
C LEU A 33 3.78 -4.62 3.99
N LEU A 34 2.79 -4.56 3.11
CA LEU A 34 3.00 -4.36 1.68
C LEU A 34 1.96 -3.37 1.17
N PHE A 35 2.44 -2.33 0.48
CA PHE A 35 1.57 -1.30 -0.09
C PHE A 35 1.95 -1.17 -1.56
N CYS A 36 1.07 -1.60 -2.46
CA CYS A 36 1.29 -1.55 -3.89
C CYS A 36 0.36 -0.51 -4.49
N THR A 37 0.89 0.36 -5.34
CA THR A 37 0.06 1.35 -6.01
C THR A 37 0.06 1.10 -7.51
N VAL A 38 -1.10 1.30 -8.14
CA VAL A 38 -1.26 1.12 -9.57
C VAL A 38 -2.27 2.15 -10.05
N GLY A 39 -2.15 2.57 -11.29
CA GLY A 39 -3.06 3.53 -11.88
C GLY A 39 -2.50 4.94 -11.86
N LYS A 40 -3.41 5.93 -11.86
CA LYS A 40 -3.00 7.32 -12.01
C LYS A 40 -2.19 7.78 -10.81
N ASP A 41 -1.06 8.40 -11.07
CA ASP A 41 -0.15 8.95 -10.04
C ASP A 41 0.41 7.88 -9.12
N CYS A 42 0.53 6.63 -9.59
CA CYS A 42 0.95 5.55 -8.69
C CYS A 42 2.33 5.80 -8.09
N GLU A 43 3.26 6.37 -8.83
CA GLU A 43 4.57 6.67 -8.27
C GLU A 43 4.47 7.75 -7.19
N LEU A 44 3.64 8.77 -7.42
CA LEU A 44 3.45 9.83 -6.42
C LEU A 44 2.80 9.26 -5.16
N TRP A 45 1.80 8.39 -5.31
CA TRP A 45 1.21 7.73 -4.15
C TRP A 45 2.26 6.98 -3.33
N HIS A 46 3.14 6.27 -4.05
CA HIS A 46 4.22 5.53 -3.41
C HIS A 46 5.14 6.48 -2.63
N ASP A 47 5.53 7.58 -3.26
CA ASP A 47 6.47 8.52 -2.63
C ASP A 47 5.86 9.19 -1.41
N ILE A 48 4.58 9.56 -1.50
CA ILE A 48 3.89 10.19 -0.37
C ILE A 48 3.77 9.21 0.79
N MET A 49 3.43 7.94 0.49
CA MET A 49 3.33 6.94 1.55
C MET A 49 4.69 6.74 2.24
N ASP A 50 5.76 6.70 1.46
CA ASP A 50 7.09 6.57 2.04
C ASP A 50 7.42 7.75 2.96
N GLU A 51 7.09 8.96 2.53
CA GLU A 51 7.35 10.15 3.35
C GLU A 51 6.59 10.09 4.66
N ILE A 52 5.32 9.69 4.60
CA ILE A 52 4.51 9.62 5.81
C ILE A 52 5.04 8.52 6.73
N PHE A 53 5.42 7.38 6.15
CA PHE A 53 5.91 6.26 6.95
C PHE A 53 7.20 6.61 7.68
N VAL A 54 8.12 7.26 6.97
CA VAL A 54 9.38 7.68 7.59
C VAL A 54 9.13 8.78 8.61
N GLY A 55 8.22 9.69 8.30
CA GLY A 55 7.88 10.79 9.17
C GLY A 55 9.08 11.66 9.42
N PHE A 56 9.14 12.25 10.61
CA PHE A 56 10.25 13.10 11.00
C PHE A 56 11.21 12.29 11.87
N GLY A 57 11.74 11.19 11.31
CA GLY A 57 12.64 10.34 12.06
C GLY A 57 11.95 9.44 13.06
N LYS A 58 10.65 9.21 12.88
CA LYS A 58 9.93 8.33 13.78
C LYS A 58 10.47 6.91 13.68
N GLU A 59 10.55 6.26 14.83
CA GLU A 59 10.91 4.86 14.84
C GLU A 59 9.65 4.02 14.71
N ARG A 60 9.76 2.96 13.92
CA ARG A 60 8.65 2.04 13.72
C ARG A 60 9.06 0.65 14.16
N ASP A 61 8.10 -0.10 14.70
CA ASP A 61 8.38 -1.47 15.12
C ASP A 61 8.07 -2.47 14.00
N PHE A 62 7.91 -2.02 12.78
CA PHE A 62 7.67 -2.88 11.64
C PHE A 62 8.21 -2.21 10.38
N LEU A 63 8.39 -3.03 9.34
CA LEU A 63 8.87 -2.55 8.06
C LEU A 63 7.75 -2.69 7.05
N MET A 64 7.44 -1.61 6.33
CA MET A 64 6.46 -1.65 5.26
C MET A 64 7.18 -1.54 3.93
N ILE A 65 6.88 -2.46 3.02
CA ILE A 65 7.41 -2.45 1.67
C ILE A 65 6.44 -1.70 0.78
N THR A 66 6.93 -0.75 -0.01
CA THR A 66 6.07 0.00 -0.92
C THR A 66 6.55 -0.22 -2.35
N THR A 67 5.60 -0.36 -3.29
CA THR A 67 5.91 -0.54 -4.70
C THR A 67 4.96 0.29 -5.54
N TRP A 68 5.37 0.63 -6.76
CA TRP A 68 4.47 1.28 -7.71
C TRP A 68 4.59 0.56 -9.05
N HIS A 69 3.49 0.59 -9.82
CA HIS A 69 3.40 -0.24 -11.01
C HIS A 69 2.84 0.59 -12.16
N ASN A 70 3.75 1.29 -12.86
CA ASN A 70 3.38 2.08 -14.03
C ASN A 70 2.97 1.17 -15.17
N ASP A 71 1.88 1.55 -15.84
CA ASP A 71 1.44 0.86 -17.06
C ASP A 71 1.12 -0.60 -16.84
N GLU A 72 0.77 -0.98 -15.62
CA GLU A 72 0.35 -2.34 -15.34
C GLU A 72 -1.14 -2.38 -15.05
N THR A 73 -1.74 -3.54 -15.23
CA THR A 73 -3.15 -3.71 -14.91
C THR A 73 -3.32 -4.06 -13.45
N LEU A 74 -4.52 -3.82 -12.94
CA LEU A 74 -4.82 -4.22 -11.57
C LEU A 74 -4.61 -5.72 -11.39
N ASP A 75 -5.02 -6.54 -12.37
CA ASP A 75 -4.85 -7.99 -12.26
C ASP A 75 -3.39 -8.39 -12.11
N ASN A 76 -2.49 -7.71 -12.84
CA ASN A 76 -1.06 -8.00 -12.72
C ASN A 76 -0.56 -7.67 -11.33
N VAL A 77 -1.04 -6.57 -10.75
CA VAL A 77 -0.59 -6.16 -9.43
C VAL A 77 -1.15 -7.07 -8.35
N VAL A 78 -2.38 -7.55 -8.53
CA VAL A 78 -2.94 -8.55 -7.61
C VAL A 78 -2.05 -9.80 -7.60
N GLN A 79 -1.63 -10.25 -8.79
CA GLN A 79 -0.78 -11.42 -8.86
C GLN A 79 0.59 -11.15 -8.23
N PHE A 80 1.13 -9.95 -8.46
CA PHE A 80 2.39 -9.55 -7.82
C PHE A 80 2.26 -9.63 -6.29
N ALA A 81 1.16 -9.11 -5.75
CA ALA A 81 0.98 -9.09 -4.30
C ALA A 81 0.81 -10.52 -3.75
N LYS A 82 0.12 -11.38 -4.51
CA LYS A 82 -0.03 -12.77 -4.08
C LYS A 82 1.30 -13.49 -4.06
N ASP A 83 2.16 -13.20 -5.04
CA ASP A 83 3.45 -13.86 -5.15
C ASP A 83 4.49 -13.27 -4.21
N PHE A 84 4.20 -12.12 -3.61
CA PHE A 84 5.14 -11.46 -2.70
C PHE A 84 5.00 -12.09 -1.33
N GLU A 85 5.91 -13.00 -1.01
CA GLU A 85 5.80 -13.77 0.22
C GLU A 85 6.28 -12.98 1.41
N ILE A 86 5.47 -12.98 2.45
CA ILE A 86 5.83 -12.39 3.74
C ILE A 86 5.63 -13.47 4.79
N GLU A 87 6.66 -13.72 5.56
CA GLU A 87 6.61 -14.80 6.55
C GLU A 87 5.47 -14.56 7.52
N GLY A 88 4.64 -15.59 7.71
CA GLY A 88 3.52 -15.50 8.63
C GLY A 88 2.27 -14.90 8.05
N ILE A 89 2.30 -14.46 6.77
CA ILE A 89 1.16 -13.82 6.12
C ILE A 89 0.72 -14.68 4.94
N GLU A 90 -0.57 -14.94 4.86
CA GLU A 90 -1.11 -15.74 3.76
C GLU A 90 -1.06 -14.97 2.45
N ASN A 91 -0.85 -15.69 1.36
CA ASN A 91 -0.66 -15.05 0.06
C ASN A 91 -1.88 -14.27 -0.42
N ASP A 92 -3.08 -14.68 -0.02
CA ASP A 92 -4.30 -13.99 -0.44
C ASP A 92 -4.79 -12.99 0.59
N ASN A 93 -3.94 -12.59 1.53
CA ASN A 93 -4.27 -11.58 2.54
C ASN A 93 -4.13 -10.19 1.91
N ILE A 94 -5.05 -9.84 1.01
CA ILE A 94 -4.93 -8.62 0.20
C ILE A 94 -6.24 -7.85 0.25
N GLU A 95 -6.13 -6.53 0.46
CA GLU A 95 -7.28 -5.65 0.33
C GLU A 95 -7.02 -4.69 -0.83
N ILE A 96 -8.01 -4.47 -1.68
CA ILE A 96 -7.92 -3.52 -2.79
C ILE A 96 -8.73 -2.30 -2.43
N ILE A 97 -8.08 -1.13 -2.47
CA ILE A 97 -8.73 0.15 -2.20
C ILE A 97 -8.71 0.93 -3.51
N THR A 98 -9.88 1.36 -3.96
CA THR A 98 -9.99 2.16 -5.18
C THR A 98 -10.27 3.61 -4.83
N VAL A 99 -9.53 4.52 -5.43
CA VAL A 99 -9.73 5.95 -5.23
C VAL A 99 -9.81 6.68 -6.55
#